data_ebd10cf00ff802dab61a7027e3a71fb9
#
_entry.id   ebd10cf00ff802dab61a7027e3a71fb9
#
_cell.length_a   1.000
_cell.length_b   1.000
_cell.length_c   1.000
_cell.angle_alpha   90.00
_cell.angle_beta   90.00
_cell.angle_gamma   90.00
#
_symmetry.space_group_name_H-M   'P 1'
#
loop_
_entity.id
_entity.type
_entity.pdbx_description
1 polymer ?
#
loop_
_entity_poly.entity_id
_entity_poly.type
_entity_poly.pdbx_seq_one_letter_code
_entity_poly.pdbx_strand_id
1 'polypeptide(L)'
;MLAPSEATADFYMEGFGTTRDKIKICPLPRVDFITDGEPRTSDFYYSNPAAGQKKVVLYLPTFREREAYVIEELKTEFADNDNYQLLISPHPLSETKVEDIYKPHGDFTPAELIKLADVVITDYSACAFEAALLMKPLYFFVPDYERYIADRGLNIDLKAEMPTAVFENAEELIASLDSGEYDMNSLFNFKEKYVINTKENTKKLAEFILSLTKE
;
A
#
# COMPACT_ATOMS: atom_id res chain seq x y z
N MET A 1 -8.48 -17.31 -15.47
CA MET A 1 -7.81 -16.16 -14.79
C MET A 1 -7.64 -16.48 -13.31
N LEU A 2 -6.66 -15.84 -12.64
CA LEU A 2 -6.46 -15.97 -11.19
C LEU A 2 -6.82 -14.65 -10.53
N ALA A 3 -7.62 -14.69 -9.48
CA ALA A 3 -7.97 -13.51 -8.68
C ALA A 3 -7.57 -13.73 -7.21
N PRO A 4 -7.03 -12.71 -6.52
CA PRO A 4 -6.58 -12.84 -5.14
C PRO A 4 -7.73 -12.88 -4.11
N SER A 5 -8.96 -12.53 -4.51
CA SER A 5 -10.15 -12.58 -3.64
C SER A 5 -11.43 -12.64 -4.47
N GLU A 6 -12.57 -12.94 -3.83
CA GLU A 6 -13.89 -12.88 -4.49
C GLU A 6 -14.21 -11.46 -4.97
N ALA A 7 -13.94 -10.43 -4.16
CA ALA A 7 -14.14 -9.05 -4.56
C ALA A 7 -13.32 -8.67 -5.81
N THR A 8 -12.07 -9.16 -5.92
CA THR A 8 -11.24 -8.94 -7.11
C THR A 8 -11.78 -9.73 -8.31
N ALA A 9 -12.38 -10.91 -8.09
CA ALA A 9 -13.00 -11.66 -9.18
C ALA A 9 -14.16 -10.88 -9.81
N ASP A 10 -14.96 -10.19 -9.02
CA ASP A 10 -16.05 -9.32 -9.51
C ASP A 10 -15.50 -8.18 -10.40
N PHE A 11 -14.42 -7.53 -9.98
CA PHE A 11 -13.74 -6.53 -10.81
C PHE A 11 -13.21 -7.10 -12.13
N TYR A 12 -12.69 -8.32 -12.10
CA TYR A 12 -12.20 -9.00 -13.32
C TYR A 12 -13.35 -9.37 -14.27
N MET A 13 -14.50 -9.79 -13.75
CA MET A 13 -15.68 -10.05 -14.59
C MET A 13 -16.11 -8.79 -15.33
N GLU A 14 -16.19 -7.66 -14.63
CA GLU A 14 -16.57 -6.39 -15.22
C GLU A 14 -15.50 -5.87 -16.20
N GLY A 15 -14.27 -5.72 -15.72
CA GLY A 15 -13.18 -5.07 -16.47
C GLY A 15 -12.70 -5.86 -17.68
N PHE A 16 -12.75 -7.20 -17.64
CA PHE A 16 -12.31 -8.08 -18.74
C PHE A 16 -13.45 -8.75 -19.51
N GLY A 17 -14.70 -8.46 -19.16
CA GLY A 17 -15.87 -9.07 -19.83
C GLY A 17 -15.85 -10.59 -19.74
N THR A 18 -15.39 -11.17 -18.63
CA THR A 18 -15.29 -12.61 -18.41
C THR A 18 -16.39 -13.12 -17.49
N THR A 19 -16.49 -14.43 -17.31
CA THR A 19 -17.49 -15.07 -16.45
C THR A 19 -16.85 -15.73 -15.23
N ARG A 20 -17.60 -15.87 -14.14
CA ARG A 20 -17.08 -16.36 -12.85
C ARG A 20 -16.45 -17.76 -12.95
N ASP A 21 -16.97 -18.64 -13.82
CA ASP A 21 -16.46 -19.99 -14.05
C ASP A 21 -15.03 -20.01 -14.63
N LYS A 22 -14.60 -18.91 -15.28
CA LYS A 22 -13.24 -18.74 -15.83
C LYS A 22 -12.25 -18.13 -14.83
N ILE A 23 -12.72 -17.79 -13.63
CA ILE A 23 -11.89 -17.18 -12.59
C ILE A 23 -11.69 -18.17 -11.45
N LYS A 24 -10.44 -18.49 -11.17
CA LYS A 24 -10.03 -19.26 -9.98
C LYS A 24 -9.55 -18.31 -8.91
N ILE A 25 -10.17 -18.37 -7.73
CA ILE A 25 -9.62 -17.67 -6.56
C ILE A 25 -8.36 -18.42 -6.12
N CYS A 26 -7.27 -17.69 -6.08
CA CYS A 26 -5.96 -18.22 -5.74
C CYS A 26 -5.13 -17.13 -5.08
N PRO A 27 -4.62 -17.36 -3.88
CA PRO A 27 -3.72 -16.41 -3.24
C PRO A 27 -2.45 -16.23 -4.08
N LEU A 28 -1.95 -14.99 -4.12
CA LEU A 28 -0.79 -14.66 -4.94
C LEU A 28 0.52 -15.07 -4.25
N PRO A 29 1.54 -15.53 -5.01
CA PRO A 29 2.90 -15.79 -4.50
C PRO A 29 3.50 -14.59 -3.78
N ARG A 30 3.12 -13.37 -4.17
CA ARG A 30 3.59 -12.13 -3.54
C ARG A 30 3.21 -12.05 -2.04
N VAL A 31 2.14 -12.72 -1.62
CA VAL A 31 1.77 -12.81 -0.20
C VAL A 31 2.87 -13.50 0.59
N ASP A 32 3.41 -14.63 0.11
CA ASP A 32 4.53 -15.32 0.76
C ASP A 32 5.75 -14.40 0.88
N PHE A 33 6.10 -13.71 -0.22
CA PHE A 33 7.22 -12.77 -0.23
C PHE A 33 7.07 -11.64 0.80
N ILE A 34 5.84 -11.14 0.97
CA ILE A 34 5.56 -10.05 1.92
C ILE A 34 5.52 -10.58 3.35
N THR A 35 4.93 -11.74 3.60
CA THR A 35 4.75 -12.28 4.96
C THR A 35 5.99 -13.01 5.49
N ASP A 36 6.77 -13.62 4.59
CA ASP A 36 7.94 -14.39 4.98
C ASP A 36 9.17 -13.51 5.19
N GLY A 37 10.06 -13.96 6.06
CA GLY A 37 11.32 -13.29 6.36
C GLY A 37 11.19 -12.07 7.26
N GLU A 38 12.21 -11.86 8.05
CA GLU A 38 12.33 -10.70 8.93
C GLU A 38 12.88 -9.50 8.13
N PRO A 39 12.42 -8.27 8.41
CA PRO A 39 12.98 -7.07 7.78
C PRO A 39 14.40 -6.82 8.27
N ARG A 40 15.23 -6.22 7.43
CA ARG A 40 16.62 -5.82 7.76
C ARG A 40 16.63 -4.57 8.66
N THR A 41 16.11 -4.71 9.86
CA THR A 41 15.88 -3.59 10.79
C THR A 41 17.16 -2.86 11.16
N SER A 42 18.25 -3.58 11.48
CA SER A 42 19.54 -2.96 11.84
C SER A 42 20.13 -2.16 10.70
N ASP A 43 20.10 -2.70 9.48
CA ASP A 43 20.61 -2.03 8.28
C ASP A 43 19.80 -0.77 7.97
N PHE A 44 18.48 -0.84 8.16
CA PHE A 44 17.59 0.28 7.93
C PHE A 44 17.91 1.46 8.87
N TYR A 45 17.97 1.23 10.18
CA TYR A 45 18.27 2.30 11.14
C TYR A 45 19.71 2.80 11.04
N TYR A 46 20.67 1.95 10.63
CA TYR A 46 22.01 2.39 10.33
C TYR A 46 22.04 3.37 9.14
N SER A 47 21.29 3.07 8.09
CA SER A 47 21.20 3.92 6.89
C SER A 47 20.29 5.13 7.06
N ASN A 48 19.32 5.06 7.98
CA ASN A 48 18.30 6.09 8.23
C ASN A 48 18.27 6.45 9.73
N PRO A 49 19.31 7.11 10.27
CA PRO A 49 19.44 7.35 11.72
C PRO A 49 18.32 8.21 12.30
N ALA A 50 17.72 9.11 11.54
CA ALA A 50 16.58 9.92 11.98
C ALA A 50 15.35 9.06 12.27
N ALA A 51 15.16 7.95 11.54
CA ALA A 51 14.09 7.00 11.76
C ALA A 51 14.18 6.27 13.12
N GLY A 52 15.37 6.20 13.72
CA GLY A 52 15.55 5.61 15.05
C GLY A 52 15.07 6.48 16.21
N GLN A 53 14.68 7.73 15.95
CA GLN A 53 14.25 8.70 16.97
C GLN A 53 12.77 9.10 16.82
N LYS A 54 12.18 8.87 15.65
CA LYS A 54 10.82 9.24 15.28
C LYS A 54 10.06 8.03 14.75
N LYS A 55 8.73 8.08 14.76
CA LYS A 55 7.92 7.08 14.06
C LYS A 55 8.10 7.24 12.55
N VAL A 56 8.29 6.14 11.87
CA VAL A 56 8.47 6.13 10.41
C VAL A 56 7.12 6.15 9.71
N VAL A 57 6.84 7.21 8.98
CA VAL A 57 5.71 7.32 8.05
C VAL A 57 6.24 7.13 6.64
N LEU A 58 5.79 6.07 5.97
CA LEU A 58 6.20 5.75 4.61
C LEU A 58 5.12 6.13 3.61
N TYR A 59 5.44 7.01 2.65
CA TYR A 59 4.57 7.35 1.53
C TYR A 59 4.96 6.60 0.26
N LEU A 60 4.00 5.89 -0.31
CA LEU A 60 4.15 5.07 -1.53
C LEU A 60 3.14 5.53 -2.59
N PRO A 61 3.46 6.56 -3.39
CA PRO A 61 2.55 7.10 -4.40
C PRO A 61 2.37 6.19 -5.61
N THR A 62 1.22 6.32 -6.27
CA THR A 62 1.00 5.82 -7.62
C THR A 62 1.67 6.73 -8.64
N PHE A 63 2.26 6.15 -9.68
CA PHE A 63 2.77 6.92 -10.83
C PHE A 63 1.65 7.68 -11.53
N ARG A 64 1.72 9.02 -11.49
CA ARG A 64 0.71 9.93 -12.08
C ARG A 64 1.25 11.34 -12.31
N GLU A 65 0.59 12.11 -13.17
CA GLU A 65 1.03 13.47 -13.58
C GLU A 65 1.17 14.47 -12.42
N ARG A 66 0.39 14.32 -11.32
CA ARG A 66 0.39 15.23 -10.17
C ARG A 66 1.18 14.74 -8.97
N GLU A 67 1.94 13.67 -9.11
CA GLU A 67 2.72 13.07 -8.02
C GLU A 67 3.59 14.10 -7.29
N ALA A 68 4.30 14.95 -8.05
CA ALA A 68 5.18 15.97 -7.47
C ALA A 68 4.43 16.97 -6.57
N TYR A 69 3.23 17.41 -6.97
CA TYR A 69 2.42 18.33 -6.17
C TYR A 69 1.98 17.67 -4.85
N VAL A 70 1.52 16.44 -4.90
CA VAL A 70 1.08 15.68 -3.72
C VAL A 70 2.22 15.42 -2.76
N ILE A 71 3.42 15.12 -3.29
CA ILE A 71 4.64 14.97 -2.51
C ILE A 71 5.01 16.29 -1.80
N GLU A 72 4.97 17.43 -2.49
CA GLU A 72 5.29 18.73 -1.88
C GLU A 72 4.31 19.13 -0.77
N GLU A 73 3.03 18.82 -0.94
CA GLU A 73 2.00 19.08 0.08
C GLU A 73 2.31 18.28 1.36
N LEU A 74 2.56 16.97 1.23
CA LEU A 74 2.95 16.14 2.39
C LEU A 74 4.25 16.62 3.04
N LYS A 75 5.28 16.93 2.25
CA LYS A 75 6.56 17.43 2.78
C LYS A 75 6.38 18.70 3.59
N THR A 76 5.52 19.62 3.13
CA THR A 76 5.23 20.87 3.84
C THR A 76 4.65 20.60 5.21
N GLU A 77 3.68 19.71 5.32
CA GLU A 77 3.03 19.38 6.59
C GLU A 77 3.92 18.56 7.54
N PHE A 78 4.86 17.79 7.01
CA PHE A 78 5.80 17.02 7.83
C PHE A 78 7.09 17.78 8.19
N ALA A 79 7.36 18.95 7.60
CA ALA A 79 8.65 19.66 7.72
C ALA A 79 9.07 19.94 9.16
N ASP A 80 8.13 20.41 9.99
CA ASP A 80 8.35 20.79 11.38
C ASP A 80 7.79 19.75 12.38
N ASN A 81 7.50 18.52 11.92
CA ASN A 81 6.94 17.48 12.77
C ASN A 81 8.05 16.74 13.54
N ASP A 82 8.03 16.84 14.86
CA ASP A 82 9.01 16.19 15.74
C ASP A 82 8.72 14.72 16.03
N ASN A 83 7.50 14.24 15.77
CA ASN A 83 7.05 12.90 16.11
C ASN A 83 7.32 11.89 14.98
N TYR A 84 7.36 12.38 13.74
CA TYR A 84 7.39 11.52 12.54
C TYR A 84 8.58 11.82 11.64
N GLN A 85 9.15 10.76 11.08
CA GLN A 85 10.07 10.83 9.94
C GLN A 85 9.29 10.40 8.70
N LEU A 86 9.00 11.36 7.81
CA LEU A 86 8.44 11.05 6.50
C LEU A 86 9.53 10.45 5.61
N LEU A 87 9.26 9.27 5.06
CA LEU A 87 10.04 8.65 4.00
C LEU A 87 9.16 8.48 2.77
N ILE A 88 9.67 8.84 1.60
CA ILE A 88 8.94 8.81 0.33
C ILE A 88 9.67 7.86 -0.61
N SER A 89 8.98 6.84 -1.08
CA SER A 89 9.49 5.90 -2.10
C SER A 89 8.63 6.03 -3.36
N PRO A 90 9.00 6.90 -4.31
CA PRO A 90 8.26 7.10 -5.54
C PRO A 90 8.20 5.83 -6.39
N HIS A 91 7.21 5.77 -7.27
CA HIS A 91 7.14 4.67 -8.22
C HIS A 91 8.41 4.62 -9.10
N PRO A 92 8.95 3.42 -9.45
CA PRO A 92 10.17 3.31 -10.25
C PRO A 92 10.16 4.04 -11.60
N LEU A 93 8.99 4.31 -12.16
CA LEU A 93 8.83 5.09 -13.39
C LEU A 93 8.68 6.60 -13.16
N SER A 94 8.67 7.03 -11.90
CA SER A 94 8.55 8.44 -11.56
C SER A 94 9.86 9.19 -11.85
N GLU A 95 9.74 10.37 -12.45
CA GLU A 95 10.84 11.31 -12.63
C GLU A 95 10.88 12.35 -11.47
N THR A 96 9.94 12.26 -10.53
CA THR A 96 9.86 13.17 -9.40
C THR A 96 11.09 13.03 -8.50
N LYS A 97 11.79 14.14 -8.30
CA LYS A 97 12.95 14.19 -7.41
C LYS A 97 12.48 14.40 -5.99
N VAL A 98 12.90 13.50 -5.12
CA VAL A 98 12.69 13.60 -3.67
C VAL A 98 14.04 13.99 -3.04
N GLU A 99 14.06 14.93 -2.10
CA GLU A 99 15.26 15.32 -1.36
C GLU A 99 15.73 14.18 -0.47
N ASP A 100 17.05 14.13 -0.23
CA ASP A 100 17.68 13.03 0.50
C ASP A 100 17.12 12.84 1.91
N ILE A 101 16.66 13.91 2.58
CA ILE A 101 16.05 13.82 3.92
C ILE A 101 14.75 13.01 3.95
N TYR A 102 14.05 12.93 2.82
CA TYR A 102 12.79 12.17 2.67
C TYR A 102 12.99 10.83 1.96
N LYS A 103 14.17 10.52 1.47
CA LYS A 103 14.43 9.24 0.81
C LYS A 103 14.77 8.16 1.83
N PRO A 104 14.23 6.94 1.69
CA PRO A 104 14.79 5.79 2.37
C PRO A 104 16.19 5.50 1.80
N HIS A 105 17.21 5.59 2.64
CA HIS A 105 18.58 5.24 2.27
C HIS A 105 18.82 3.74 2.43
N GLY A 106 19.63 3.18 1.54
CA GLY A 106 19.92 1.75 1.45
C GLY A 106 19.12 1.08 0.33
N ASP A 107 19.45 -0.18 0.07
CA ASP A 107 18.80 -1.00 -0.95
C ASP A 107 17.65 -1.80 -0.32
N PHE A 108 16.50 -1.14 -0.19
CA PHE A 108 15.28 -1.73 0.37
C PHE A 108 14.17 -1.77 -0.69
N THR A 109 13.51 -2.90 -0.79
CA THR A 109 12.29 -3.04 -1.60
C THR A 109 11.11 -2.34 -0.92
N PRO A 110 10.05 -1.93 -1.67
CA PRO A 110 8.84 -1.37 -1.08
C PRO A 110 8.22 -2.28 0.00
N ALA A 111 8.23 -3.59 -0.18
CA ALA A 111 7.72 -4.54 0.81
C ALA A 111 8.53 -4.55 2.11
N GLU A 112 9.86 -4.42 2.04
CA GLU A 112 10.72 -4.27 3.22
C GLU A 112 10.46 -2.94 3.92
N LEU A 113 10.32 -1.85 3.17
CA LEU A 113 9.99 -0.54 3.73
C LEU A 113 8.64 -0.54 4.44
N ILE A 114 7.61 -1.20 3.89
CA ILE A 114 6.32 -1.36 4.55
C ILE A 114 6.45 -2.12 5.88
N LYS A 115 7.28 -3.18 5.93
CA LYS A 115 7.56 -3.90 7.18
C LYS A 115 8.20 -3.02 8.25
N LEU A 116 9.07 -2.11 7.83
CA LEU A 116 9.87 -1.23 8.70
C LEU A 116 9.12 0.04 9.13
N ALA A 117 8.12 0.47 8.36
CA ALA A 117 7.31 1.63 8.67
C ALA A 117 6.38 1.38 9.87
N ASP A 118 6.12 2.42 10.66
CA ASP A 118 5.09 2.45 11.70
C ASP A 118 3.72 2.75 11.10
N VAL A 119 3.69 3.58 10.05
CA VAL A 119 2.49 4.00 9.33
C VAL A 119 2.78 4.00 7.83
N VAL A 120 1.82 3.61 7.03
CA VAL A 120 1.88 3.69 5.57
C VAL A 120 0.84 4.69 5.06
N ILE A 121 1.29 5.63 4.25
CA ILE A 121 0.43 6.50 3.44
C ILE A 121 0.57 6.03 2.00
N THR A 122 -0.54 5.94 1.30
CA THR A 122 -0.57 5.68 -0.14
C THR A 122 -1.72 6.45 -0.79
N ASP A 123 -1.98 6.18 -2.05
CA ASP A 123 -3.12 6.76 -2.78
C ASP A 123 -3.93 5.65 -3.47
N TYR A 124 -3.81 5.49 -4.76
CA TYR A 124 -4.52 4.47 -5.56
C TYR A 124 -3.63 3.24 -5.84
N SER A 125 -2.53 3.10 -5.10
CA SER A 125 -1.52 2.07 -5.30
C SER A 125 -1.91 0.72 -4.72
N ALA A 126 -1.52 -0.35 -5.41
CA ALA A 126 -1.64 -1.72 -4.89
C ALA A 126 -0.83 -1.98 -3.60
N CYS A 127 0.10 -1.08 -3.24
CA CYS A 127 0.82 -1.14 -1.95
C CYS A 127 -0.12 -1.09 -0.74
N ALA A 128 -1.34 -0.55 -0.92
CA ALA A 128 -2.40 -0.60 0.10
C ALA A 128 -2.69 -2.03 0.57
N PHE A 129 -2.76 -2.98 -0.36
CA PHE A 129 -3.00 -4.38 -0.02
C PHE A 129 -1.83 -5.01 0.75
N GLU A 130 -0.60 -4.59 0.45
CA GLU A 130 0.60 -5.06 1.14
C GLU A 130 0.66 -4.53 2.57
N ALA A 131 0.35 -3.24 2.77
CA ALA A 131 0.24 -2.63 4.08
C ALA A 131 -0.88 -3.27 4.91
N ALA A 132 -2.06 -3.49 4.31
CA ALA A 132 -3.19 -4.15 4.95
C ALA A 132 -2.85 -5.60 5.34
N LEU A 133 -2.16 -6.35 4.48
CA LEU A 133 -1.70 -7.71 4.76
C LEU A 133 -0.84 -7.77 6.03
N LEU A 134 0.02 -6.78 6.23
CA LEU A 134 0.89 -6.64 7.40
C LEU A 134 0.20 -5.94 8.59
N MET A 135 -1.08 -5.58 8.46
CA MET A 135 -1.84 -4.82 9.47
C MET A 135 -1.14 -3.53 9.91
N LYS A 136 -0.44 -2.87 8.97
CA LYS A 136 0.14 -1.55 9.22
C LYS A 136 -0.95 -0.49 9.16
N PRO A 137 -1.02 0.47 10.10
CA PRO A 137 -1.89 1.63 9.96
C PRO A 137 -1.73 2.23 8.55
N LEU A 138 -2.80 2.24 7.78
CA LEU A 138 -2.83 2.58 6.36
C LEU A 138 -3.74 3.78 6.14
N TYR A 139 -3.17 4.85 5.62
CA TYR A 139 -3.89 6.07 5.26
C TYR A 139 -3.85 6.28 3.74
N PHE A 140 -4.94 6.79 3.20
CA PHE A 140 -5.04 7.17 1.80
C PHE A 140 -5.01 8.70 1.70
N PHE A 141 -3.98 9.24 1.04
CA PHE A 141 -3.89 10.66 0.74
C PHE A 141 -4.20 10.90 -0.73
N VAL A 142 -5.38 11.44 -0.98
CA VAL A 142 -6.03 11.50 -2.31
C VAL A 142 -6.59 12.90 -2.62
N PRO A 143 -5.75 13.95 -2.66
CA PRO A 143 -6.21 15.34 -2.87
C PRO A 143 -6.86 15.58 -4.24
N ASP A 144 -6.76 14.62 -5.15
CA ASP A 144 -7.36 14.66 -6.49
C ASP A 144 -8.43 13.57 -6.70
N TYR A 145 -9.10 13.12 -5.62
CA TYR A 145 -9.98 11.95 -5.60
C TYR A 145 -11.04 11.97 -6.70
N GLU A 146 -11.86 13.02 -6.77
CA GLU A 146 -12.93 13.14 -7.77
C GLU A 146 -12.38 13.14 -9.20
N ARG A 147 -11.26 13.83 -9.42
CA ARG A 147 -10.61 13.87 -10.73
C ARG A 147 -10.06 12.50 -11.12
N TYR A 148 -9.40 11.81 -10.19
CA TYR A 148 -8.85 10.48 -10.46
C TYR A 148 -9.95 9.48 -10.85
N ILE A 149 -11.08 9.50 -10.14
CA ILE A 149 -12.24 8.67 -10.48
C ILE A 149 -12.79 9.00 -11.86
N ALA A 150 -12.92 10.28 -12.21
CA ALA A 150 -13.42 10.70 -13.52
C ALA A 150 -12.49 10.30 -14.67
N ASP A 151 -11.16 10.39 -14.46
CA ASP A 151 -10.17 10.17 -15.52
C ASP A 151 -9.81 8.68 -15.67
N ARG A 152 -9.79 7.90 -14.59
CA ARG A 152 -9.27 6.53 -14.57
C ARG A 152 -10.22 5.48 -14.05
N GLY A 153 -11.20 5.89 -13.26
CA GLY A 153 -12.05 5.00 -12.50
C GLY A 153 -11.34 4.39 -11.27
N LEU A 154 -12.11 3.88 -10.35
CA LEU A 154 -11.61 3.17 -9.17
C LEU A 154 -12.57 2.02 -8.85
N ASN A 155 -12.03 0.81 -8.75
CA ASN A 155 -12.83 -0.38 -8.45
C ASN A 155 -13.24 -0.48 -6.97
N ILE A 156 -12.56 0.26 -6.10
CA ILE A 156 -12.77 0.23 -4.65
C ILE A 156 -13.20 1.62 -4.21
N ASP A 157 -14.34 1.73 -3.55
CA ASP A 157 -14.74 2.95 -2.87
C ASP A 157 -13.93 3.09 -1.57
N LEU A 158 -12.80 3.81 -1.65
CA LEU A 158 -11.88 3.97 -0.51
C LEU A 158 -12.58 4.61 0.69
N LYS A 159 -13.47 5.60 0.47
CA LYS A 159 -14.18 6.29 1.54
C LYS A 159 -15.18 5.38 2.25
N ALA A 160 -15.80 4.45 1.53
CA ALA A 160 -16.69 3.47 2.13
C ALA A 160 -15.95 2.36 2.86
N GLU A 161 -14.80 1.90 2.32
CA GLU A 161 -14.02 0.80 2.90
C GLU A 161 -13.16 1.24 4.10
N MET A 162 -12.64 2.47 4.06
CA MET A 162 -11.70 3.02 5.05
C MET A 162 -12.13 4.44 5.48
N PRO A 163 -13.33 4.61 6.07
CA PRO A 163 -13.99 5.92 6.23
C PRO A 163 -13.20 6.91 7.09
N THR A 164 -12.35 6.44 8.00
CA THR A 164 -11.55 7.28 8.89
C THR A 164 -10.08 7.41 8.47
N ALA A 165 -9.72 6.86 7.31
CA ALA A 165 -8.33 6.80 6.85
C ALA A 165 -8.13 7.34 5.42
N VAL A 166 -9.12 8.05 4.86
CA VAL A 166 -9.05 8.66 3.53
C VAL A 166 -9.11 10.18 3.65
N PHE A 167 -8.06 10.85 3.19
CA PHE A 167 -7.88 12.30 3.34
C PHE A 167 -7.58 12.95 1.99
N GLU A 168 -8.22 14.08 1.73
CA GLU A 168 -7.96 14.95 0.58
C GLU A 168 -7.12 16.18 0.98
N ASN A 169 -6.86 16.35 2.27
CA ASN A 169 -6.13 17.46 2.85
C ASN A 169 -5.02 16.91 3.78
N ALA A 170 -3.79 17.39 3.63
CA ALA A 170 -2.66 16.90 4.38
C ALA A 170 -2.69 17.32 5.86
N GLU A 171 -3.22 18.50 6.19
CA GLU A 171 -3.39 18.96 7.58
C GLU A 171 -4.32 18.04 8.37
N GLU A 172 -5.45 17.64 7.76
CA GLU A 172 -6.39 16.70 8.38
C GLU A 172 -5.78 15.30 8.57
N LEU A 173 -4.97 14.85 7.63
CA LEU A 173 -4.24 13.58 7.73
C LEU A 173 -3.25 13.63 8.90
N ILE A 174 -2.45 14.71 9.03
CA ILE A 174 -1.52 14.88 10.15
C ILE A 174 -2.25 14.95 11.48
N ALA A 175 -3.35 15.70 11.56
CA ALA A 175 -4.18 15.76 12.77
C ALA A 175 -4.70 14.37 13.19
N SER A 176 -5.08 13.55 12.22
CA SER A 176 -5.48 12.15 12.47
C SER A 176 -4.31 11.29 12.96
N LEU A 177 -3.12 11.43 12.38
CA LEU A 177 -1.92 10.75 12.86
C LEU A 177 -1.56 11.15 14.31
N ASP A 178 -1.61 12.43 14.61
CA ASP A 178 -1.27 12.98 15.94
C ASP A 178 -2.29 12.60 17.01
N SER A 179 -3.55 12.35 16.65
CA SER A 179 -4.56 11.85 17.58
C SER A 179 -4.18 10.48 18.16
N GLY A 180 -3.42 9.68 17.41
CA GLY A 180 -3.07 8.31 17.76
C GLY A 180 -4.25 7.32 17.69
N GLU A 181 -5.42 7.80 17.29
CA GLU A 181 -6.61 6.96 17.08
C GLU A 181 -6.64 6.44 15.65
N TYR A 182 -6.76 5.12 15.51
CA TYR A 182 -6.83 4.47 14.22
C TYR A 182 -7.85 3.32 14.22
N ASP A 183 -8.72 3.26 13.22
CA ASP A 183 -9.71 2.19 13.10
C ASP A 183 -9.10 0.90 12.52
N MET A 184 -8.54 0.08 13.41
CA MET A 184 -8.00 -1.24 13.05
C MET A 184 -9.07 -2.20 12.53
N ASN A 185 -10.36 -1.99 12.85
CA ASN A 185 -11.44 -2.86 12.37
C ASN A 185 -11.70 -2.62 10.88
N SER A 186 -11.74 -1.37 10.43
CA SER A 186 -11.83 -1.07 8.98
C SER A 186 -10.65 -1.64 8.22
N LEU A 187 -9.43 -1.52 8.74
CA LEU A 187 -8.24 -2.12 8.12
C LEU A 187 -8.34 -3.66 8.05
N PHE A 188 -8.78 -4.29 9.13
CA PHE A 188 -8.98 -5.73 9.16
C PHE A 188 -10.01 -6.18 8.12
N ASN A 189 -11.17 -5.50 8.03
CA ASN A 189 -12.21 -5.80 7.07
C ASN A 189 -11.72 -5.60 5.63
N PHE A 190 -10.99 -4.51 5.37
CA PHE A 190 -10.35 -4.25 4.07
C PHE A 190 -9.41 -5.40 3.69
N LYS A 191 -8.54 -5.80 4.60
CA LYS A 191 -7.63 -6.94 4.39
C LYS A 191 -8.41 -8.22 4.07
N GLU A 192 -9.37 -8.61 4.90
CA GLU A 192 -10.13 -9.87 4.71
C GLU A 192 -10.92 -9.89 3.39
N LYS A 193 -11.38 -8.73 2.93
CA LYS A 193 -12.14 -8.61 1.67
C LYS A 193 -11.26 -8.74 0.44
N TYR A 194 -10.06 -8.15 0.45
CA TYR A 194 -9.24 -8.01 -0.75
C TYR A 194 -7.98 -8.88 -0.77
N VAL A 195 -7.51 -9.35 0.38
CA VAL A 195 -6.23 -10.07 0.48
C VAL A 195 -6.39 -11.43 1.13
N ILE A 196 -6.24 -12.49 0.35
CA ILE A 196 -6.18 -13.83 0.94
C ILE A 196 -4.80 -14.08 1.52
N ASN A 197 -4.75 -14.19 2.85
CA ASN A 197 -3.54 -14.51 3.61
C ASN A 197 -3.53 -16.00 3.98
N THR A 198 -2.92 -16.83 3.14
CA THR A 198 -2.66 -18.25 3.43
C THR A 198 -1.15 -18.50 3.36
N LYS A 199 -0.70 -19.65 3.87
CA LYS A 199 0.70 -20.07 3.77
C LYS A 199 0.95 -20.87 2.50
N GLU A 200 2.20 -20.89 2.03
CA GLU A 200 2.67 -21.68 0.88
C GLU A 200 1.89 -21.35 -0.42
N ASN A 201 1.60 -20.07 -0.64
CA ASN A 201 0.79 -19.64 -1.78
C ASN A 201 1.47 -19.93 -3.11
N THR A 202 2.79 -19.75 -3.16
CA THR A 202 3.62 -20.10 -4.32
C THR A 202 3.50 -21.58 -4.67
N LYS A 203 3.59 -22.46 -3.66
CA LYS A 203 3.47 -23.90 -3.84
C LYS A 203 2.07 -24.29 -4.31
N LYS A 204 1.02 -23.74 -3.68
CA LYS A 204 -0.38 -23.99 -4.07
C LYS A 204 -0.66 -23.58 -5.51
N LEU A 205 -0.12 -22.43 -5.93
CA LEU A 205 -0.25 -21.97 -7.32
C LEU A 205 0.51 -22.90 -8.28
N ALA A 206 1.73 -23.32 -7.95
CA ALA A 206 2.49 -24.25 -8.77
C ALA A 206 1.79 -25.60 -8.93
N GLU A 207 1.26 -26.17 -7.86
CA GLU A 207 0.49 -27.40 -7.87
C GLU A 207 -0.77 -27.28 -8.74
N PHE A 208 -1.49 -26.15 -8.64
CA PHE A 208 -2.63 -25.86 -9.49
C PHE A 208 -2.25 -25.82 -10.98
N ILE A 209 -1.20 -25.08 -11.34
CA ILE A 209 -0.73 -25.00 -12.74
C ILE A 209 -0.34 -26.40 -13.26
N LEU A 210 0.40 -27.18 -12.48
CA LEU A 210 0.79 -28.54 -12.84
C LEU A 210 -0.41 -29.48 -13.00
N SER A 211 -1.50 -29.25 -12.28
CA SER A 211 -2.72 -30.06 -12.46
C SER A 211 -3.37 -29.84 -13.82
N LEU A 212 -3.29 -28.61 -14.37
CA LEU A 212 -3.84 -28.28 -15.69
C LEU A 212 -3.06 -28.90 -16.86
N THR A 213 -1.83 -29.34 -16.63
CA THR A 213 -0.97 -29.93 -17.69
C THR A 213 -1.11 -31.48 -17.76
N LYS A 214 -1.90 -32.08 -16.87
CA LYS A 214 -2.09 -33.55 -16.81
C LYS A 214 -3.39 -34.02 -17.48
N GLU A 215 -4.17 -33.08 -17.99
CA GLU A 215 -5.33 -33.31 -18.86
C GLU A 215 -4.94 -33.13 -20.35
#